data_4095941e1ad316ba6b8cbe20e4572492
#
_entry.id   4095941e1ad316ba6b8cbe20e4572492
#
_cell.length_a   1.000
_cell.length_b   1.000
_cell.length_c   1.000
_cell.angle_alpha   90.00
_cell.angle_beta   90.00
_cell.angle_gamma   90.00
#
_symmetry.space_group_name_H-M   'P 1'
#
loop_
_entity.id
_entity.type
_entity.pdbx_description
1 polymer ?
#
loop_
_entity_poly.entity_id
_entity_poly.type
_entity_poly.pdbx_seq_one_letter_code
_entity_poly.pdbx_strand_id
1 'polypeptide(L)'
;MQVPLFQGGSYLSSSPRWSADRTLNLFPEVGESGVTRSKMRLRGTPGLSLFHQLPYGPVRGFWANEYRLFAASGPCLYEVFANGSHVNLGNIGNDASNSPVQMYANGTQLFIVSAGNCYIHTGLNLIQCVLAQLSGTVKAGTYSSITRRQRDDVYRPIQGVPSGTTVQWTGGDLFDPTMVGGTININGATKHVLWVSDNREYLVVQETDLGTLADAPYTADLPVNAKTGAFIDGYFVAAPENHKYFYISDLYNGLTWDPLDFAVKEGWPDNIACVLVDHGDLWLMGKETIEVWRNTGNPDFPFERFLPGFIQQGVVAPFSAVRFADGVAWLGGDTRGRLSAWLARGYQPVRISTHAIEEQWASYQQPESAEAFVYRYEGHEFWQITFPYDEKTWVFDANTKLWHERSSRAEDNTQKRHRARCCASVWGKIFVGDWYNGNIYQMTGSAYTDNGTPILRMRQAPHMLDEMKNHFYSRLQLDVETGVQVSSPEFNLSWSDDGGYTFRPPITATGGDINEYAKRVIWRRLGKSRDRVFRISSEASIPHVWIDAYVDVLPGNS
;
A
#
# COMPACT_ATOMS: atom_id res chain seq x y z
N MET A 1 -17.55 -23.54 32.12
CA MET A 1 -16.54 -24.05 31.16
C MET A 1 -15.79 -22.85 30.59
N GLN A 2 -14.49 -22.85 30.65
CA GLN A 2 -13.68 -21.85 29.96
C GLN A 2 -13.67 -22.26 28.47
N VAL A 3 -14.10 -21.37 27.62
CA VAL A 3 -14.13 -21.62 26.17
C VAL A 3 -13.13 -20.66 25.53
N PRO A 4 -12.24 -21.15 24.66
CA PRO A 4 -11.20 -20.32 24.05
C PRO A 4 -11.78 -19.36 23.00
N LEU A 5 -12.54 -18.35 23.45
CA LEU A 5 -13.19 -17.38 22.55
C LEU A 5 -12.19 -16.45 21.85
N PHE A 6 -10.99 -16.29 22.39
CA PHE A 6 -9.99 -15.36 21.88
C PHE A 6 -8.77 -16.02 21.24
N GLN A 7 -8.78 -17.33 21.07
CA GLN A 7 -7.69 -18.02 20.37
C GLN A 7 -7.76 -17.79 18.86
N GLY A 8 -6.58 -17.55 18.24
CA GLY A 8 -6.45 -17.34 16.80
C GLY A 8 -6.68 -15.88 16.35
N GLY A 9 -6.38 -15.65 15.09
CA GLY A 9 -6.62 -14.38 14.37
C GLY A 9 -7.95 -14.42 13.61
N SER A 10 -8.01 -13.64 12.49
CA SER A 10 -9.13 -13.74 11.55
C SER A 10 -8.98 -14.96 10.66
N TYR A 11 -9.99 -15.81 10.63
CA TYR A 11 -10.11 -16.98 9.74
C TYR A 11 -11.57 -17.13 9.29
N LEU A 12 -12.12 -16.08 8.68
CA LEU A 12 -13.49 -16.09 8.18
C LEU A 12 -13.50 -16.78 6.80
N SER A 13 -14.06 -17.99 6.73
CA SER A 13 -14.22 -18.74 5.50
C SER A 13 -15.36 -18.19 4.62
N SER A 14 -15.35 -18.50 3.33
CA SER A 14 -16.48 -18.31 2.41
C SER A 14 -17.74 -19.02 2.89
N SER A 15 -17.57 -20.13 3.63
CA SER A 15 -18.65 -20.76 4.40
C SER A 15 -18.52 -20.40 5.88
N PRO A 16 -19.32 -19.46 6.40
CA PRO A 16 -19.29 -19.13 7.83
C PRO A 16 -19.53 -20.31 8.76
N ARG A 17 -20.25 -21.34 8.28
CA ARG A 17 -20.46 -22.60 9.03
C ARG A 17 -19.20 -23.44 9.22
N TRP A 18 -18.19 -23.25 8.39
CA TRP A 18 -16.88 -23.90 8.54
C TRP A 18 -16.00 -23.15 9.55
N SER A 19 -15.87 -21.85 9.37
CA SER A 19 -15.20 -20.97 10.33
C SER A 19 -15.72 -19.54 10.21
N ALA A 20 -16.06 -18.98 11.34
CA ALA A 20 -16.60 -17.62 11.48
C ALA A 20 -15.66 -16.67 12.25
N ASP A 21 -14.41 -17.07 12.48
CA ASP A 21 -13.44 -16.31 13.25
C ASP A 21 -13.11 -14.97 12.61
N ARG A 22 -13.32 -13.87 13.34
CA ARG A 22 -13.01 -12.53 12.87
C ARG A 22 -12.49 -11.64 13.98
N THR A 23 -11.40 -10.94 13.71
CA THR A 23 -10.80 -9.96 14.63
C THR A 23 -10.66 -8.64 13.89
N LEU A 24 -11.32 -7.59 14.39
CA LEU A 24 -11.34 -6.27 13.76
C LEU A 24 -10.85 -5.21 14.76
N ASN A 25 -9.86 -4.43 14.39
CA ASN A 25 -9.22 -3.39 15.19
C ASN A 25 -8.74 -3.87 16.58
N LEU A 26 -8.47 -5.15 16.67
CA LEU A 26 -7.82 -5.83 17.78
C LEU A 26 -6.71 -6.71 17.23
N PHE A 27 -5.62 -6.87 17.95
CA PHE A 27 -4.57 -7.82 17.57
C PHE A 27 -4.29 -8.79 18.73
N PRO A 28 -4.01 -10.07 18.42
CA PRO A 28 -3.68 -11.06 19.42
C PRO A 28 -2.24 -10.89 19.92
N GLU A 29 -2.07 -11.03 21.21
CA GLU A 29 -0.77 -11.08 21.89
C GLU A 29 -0.67 -12.38 22.67
N VAL A 30 0.43 -13.10 22.50
CA VAL A 30 0.67 -14.41 23.15
C VAL A 30 1.51 -14.21 24.40
N GLY A 31 1.11 -14.84 25.52
CA GLY A 31 1.87 -14.82 26.76
C GLY A 31 3.14 -15.65 26.66
N GLU A 32 4.31 -15.01 26.71
CA GLU A 32 5.62 -15.66 26.54
C GLU A 32 6.08 -16.46 27.77
N SER A 33 5.62 -16.09 28.95
CA SER A 33 6.14 -16.68 30.21
C SER A 33 5.52 -18.03 30.60
N GLY A 34 4.49 -18.50 29.89
CA GLY A 34 3.77 -19.75 30.21
C GLY A 34 2.96 -19.71 31.51
N VAL A 35 3.03 -18.65 32.32
CA VAL A 35 2.36 -18.45 33.61
C VAL A 35 1.34 -17.31 33.57
N THR A 36 0.93 -16.89 32.37
CA THR A 36 -0.08 -15.85 32.19
C THR A 36 -1.48 -16.37 32.50
N ARG A 37 -2.40 -15.46 32.93
CA ARG A 37 -3.81 -15.79 33.24
C ARG A 37 -4.57 -16.39 32.05
N SER A 38 -4.23 -15.95 30.83
CA SER A 38 -4.67 -16.55 29.57
C SER A 38 -3.47 -16.75 28.67
N LYS A 39 -3.50 -17.75 27.78
CA LYS A 39 -2.43 -18.01 26.80
C LYS A 39 -2.35 -16.89 25.76
N MET A 40 -3.44 -16.22 25.50
CA MET A 40 -3.54 -15.14 24.52
C MET A 40 -4.52 -14.08 25.04
N ARG A 41 -4.21 -12.80 24.79
CA ARG A 41 -5.10 -11.69 25.00
C ARG A 41 -5.27 -10.91 23.70
N LEU A 42 -6.35 -10.13 23.59
CA LEU A 42 -6.56 -9.23 22.48
C LEU A 42 -6.30 -7.79 22.94
N ARG A 43 -5.49 -7.07 22.17
CA ARG A 43 -5.20 -5.66 22.42
C ARG A 43 -5.80 -4.79 21.33
N GLY A 44 -6.25 -3.60 21.72
CA GLY A 44 -6.73 -2.58 20.79
C GLY A 44 -5.61 -2.09 19.87
N THR A 45 -5.89 -2.00 18.58
CA THR A 45 -4.97 -1.34 17.64
C THR A 45 -4.81 0.15 18.01
N PRO A 46 -3.64 0.77 17.73
CA PRO A 46 -3.42 2.19 18.00
C PRO A 46 -4.38 3.06 17.19
N GLY A 47 -4.85 4.14 17.80
CA GLY A 47 -5.68 5.13 17.12
C GLY A 47 -4.85 6.22 16.45
N LEU A 48 -5.56 7.18 15.86
CA LEU A 48 -4.99 8.26 15.05
C LEU A 48 -5.32 9.62 15.68
N SER A 49 -4.30 10.43 15.92
CA SER A 49 -4.44 11.83 16.33
C SER A 49 -3.93 12.73 15.21
N LEU A 50 -4.71 13.74 14.81
CA LEU A 50 -4.27 14.68 13.79
C LEU A 50 -2.99 15.40 14.25
N PHE A 51 -1.96 15.30 13.42
CA PHE A 51 -0.71 16.01 13.62
C PHE A 51 -0.65 17.27 12.75
N HIS A 52 -0.95 17.12 11.45
CA HIS A 52 -0.91 18.22 10.49
C HIS A 52 -1.83 17.98 9.31
N GLN A 53 -2.27 19.04 8.64
CA GLN A 53 -3.04 18.97 7.41
C GLN A 53 -2.29 19.71 6.29
N LEU A 54 -1.95 18.99 5.22
CA LEU A 54 -1.36 19.55 4.02
C LEU A 54 -2.45 20.14 3.10
N PRO A 55 -2.11 21.16 2.27
CA PRO A 55 -3.08 21.84 1.41
C PRO A 55 -3.75 20.93 0.36
N TYR A 56 -3.01 19.95 -0.15
CA TYR A 56 -3.49 18.98 -1.13
C TYR A 56 -3.52 17.58 -0.52
N GLY A 57 -4.36 16.71 -1.07
CA GLY A 57 -4.46 15.29 -0.73
C GLY A 57 -4.78 14.44 -1.96
N PRO A 58 -4.76 13.12 -1.83
CA PRO A 58 -4.37 12.34 -0.65
C PRO A 58 -2.87 12.37 -0.36
N VAL A 59 -2.46 11.92 0.84
CA VAL A 59 -1.05 11.66 1.13
C VAL A 59 -0.65 10.37 0.44
N ARG A 60 0.35 10.44 -0.47
CA ARG A 60 0.72 9.35 -1.38
C ARG A 60 1.98 8.60 -0.98
N GLY A 61 2.81 9.18 -0.13
CA GLY A 61 4.04 8.55 0.33
C GLY A 61 4.79 9.40 1.34
N PHE A 62 5.62 8.75 2.12
CA PHE A 62 6.55 9.37 3.06
C PHE A 62 7.97 8.89 2.84
N TRP A 63 8.90 9.77 3.12
CA TRP A 63 10.28 9.41 3.42
C TRP A 63 10.71 10.14 4.69
N ALA A 64 11.40 9.44 5.58
CA ALA A 64 11.89 10.04 6.81
C ALA A 64 13.28 9.50 7.19
N ASN A 65 14.03 10.33 7.87
CA ASN A 65 15.18 9.92 8.67
C ASN A 65 14.96 10.39 10.13
N GLU A 66 15.97 10.38 10.96
CA GLU A 66 15.84 10.76 12.37
C GLU A 66 15.31 12.20 12.58
N TYR A 67 15.57 13.12 11.63
CA TYR A 67 15.37 14.56 11.79
C TYR A 67 14.35 15.17 10.82
N ARG A 68 14.12 14.55 9.65
CA ARG A 68 13.34 15.11 8.55
C ARG A 68 12.24 14.18 8.11
N LEU A 69 11.08 14.77 7.79
CA LEU A 69 9.95 14.09 7.19
C LEU A 69 9.59 14.76 5.87
N PHE A 70 9.62 14.01 4.79
CA PHE A 70 9.09 14.41 3.49
C PHE A 70 7.78 13.67 3.22
N ALA A 71 6.81 14.43 2.71
CA ALA A 71 5.47 13.95 2.39
C ALA A 71 5.10 14.28 0.95
N ALA A 72 4.75 13.29 0.16
CA ALA A 72 4.10 13.49 -1.12
C ALA A 72 2.59 13.55 -0.91
N SER A 73 1.95 14.67 -1.23
CA SER A 73 0.52 14.86 -1.00
C SER A 73 -0.12 15.61 -2.18
N GLY A 74 -1.16 14.98 -2.79
CA GLY A 74 -1.64 15.40 -4.09
C GLY A 74 -0.50 15.51 -5.11
N PRO A 75 -0.39 16.59 -5.86
CA PRO A 75 0.66 16.76 -6.87
C PRO A 75 1.99 17.28 -6.30
N CYS A 76 2.11 17.56 -5.00
CA CYS A 76 3.25 18.27 -4.44
C CYS A 76 4.06 17.43 -3.46
N LEU A 77 5.35 17.76 -3.39
CA LEU A 77 6.28 17.32 -2.34
C LEU A 77 6.35 18.38 -1.25
N TYR A 78 6.30 17.95 0.00
CA TYR A 78 6.41 18.79 1.18
C TYR A 78 7.51 18.30 2.11
N GLU A 79 8.20 19.21 2.77
CA GLU A 79 8.93 18.92 3.99
C GLU A 79 8.07 19.34 5.18
N VAL A 80 7.86 18.42 6.12
CA VAL A 80 7.04 18.63 7.32
C VAL A 80 7.96 18.62 8.53
N PHE A 81 7.76 19.59 9.42
CA PHE A 81 8.60 19.78 10.61
C PHE A 81 7.94 19.28 11.89
N ALA A 82 8.75 19.02 12.91
CA ALA A 82 8.28 18.48 14.19
C ALA A 82 7.28 19.40 14.93
N ASN A 83 7.28 20.70 14.62
CA ASN A 83 6.32 21.67 15.16
C ASN A 83 4.98 21.72 14.42
N GLY A 84 4.77 20.86 13.40
CA GLY A 84 3.57 20.85 12.58
C GLY A 84 3.54 21.88 11.45
N SER A 85 4.62 22.62 11.18
CA SER A 85 4.71 23.46 9.98
C SER A 85 5.17 22.64 8.75
N HIS A 86 4.98 23.19 7.55
CA HIS A 86 5.45 22.55 6.32
C HIS A 86 5.98 23.59 5.33
N VAL A 87 6.80 23.13 4.39
CA VAL A 87 7.26 23.88 3.21
C VAL A 87 6.92 23.08 1.96
N ASN A 88 6.32 23.75 0.97
CA ASN A 88 6.10 23.15 -0.34
C ASN A 88 7.41 23.22 -1.14
N LEU A 89 7.91 22.06 -1.57
CA LEU A 89 9.18 21.92 -2.29
C LEU A 89 8.99 21.88 -3.82
N GLY A 90 7.75 21.76 -4.29
CA GLY A 90 7.44 21.77 -5.72
C GLY A 90 6.48 20.67 -6.16
N ASN A 91 6.20 20.66 -7.47
CA ASN A 91 5.25 19.74 -8.10
C ASN A 91 5.99 18.48 -8.59
N ILE A 92 5.48 17.31 -8.20
CA ILE A 92 5.97 15.98 -8.61
C ILE A 92 4.95 15.24 -9.48
N GLY A 93 3.94 15.92 -9.96
CA GLY A 93 2.86 15.32 -10.72
C GLY A 93 1.90 14.46 -9.89
N ASN A 94 0.76 14.18 -10.48
CA ASN A 94 -0.22 13.23 -9.96
C ASN A 94 -0.92 12.55 -11.13
N ASP A 95 -1.27 11.28 -10.98
CA ASP A 95 -2.09 10.55 -11.94
C ASP A 95 -3.55 10.47 -11.47
N ALA A 96 -4.45 10.03 -12.36
CA ALA A 96 -5.87 9.91 -12.07
C ALA A 96 -6.18 8.90 -10.94
N SER A 97 -5.27 7.95 -10.69
CA SER A 97 -5.40 6.94 -9.62
C SER A 97 -4.81 7.38 -8.29
N ASN A 98 -4.14 8.55 -8.24
CA ASN A 98 -3.37 8.99 -7.08
C ASN A 98 -2.36 7.91 -6.63
N SER A 99 -1.60 7.34 -7.55
CA SER A 99 -0.65 6.26 -7.28
C SER A 99 0.30 6.57 -6.13
N PRO A 100 0.73 5.57 -5.36
CA PRO A 100 1.75 5.75 -4.33
C PRO A 100 3.03 6.38 -4.86
N VAL A 101 3.68 7.15 -4.02
CA VAL A 101 4.98 7.78 -4.30
C VAL A 101 6.05 7.06 -3.51
N GLN A 102 7.11 6.66 -4.20
CA GLN A 102 8.29 6.07 -3.58
C GLN A 102 9.41 7.10 -3.48
N MET A 103 10.13 7.10 -2.38
CA MET A 103 11.20 8.04 -2.12
C MET A 103 12.41 7.34 -1.50
N TYR A 104 13.60 7.68 -1.98
CA TYR A 104 14.87 7.11 -1.54
C TYR A 104 15.94 8.20 -1.46
N ALA A 105 16.89 8.08 -0.54
CA ALA A 105 17.93 9.09 -0.38
C ALA A 105 19.32 8.48 -0.34
N ASN A 106 20.30 9.22 -0.90
CA ASN A 106 21.73 8.88 -0.83
C ASN A 106 22.50 9.72 0.22
N GLY A 107 21.76 10.46 1.08
CA GLY A 107 22.31 11.38 2.08
C GLY A 107 22.35 12.84 1.66
N THR A 108 22.49 13.14 0.37
CA THR A 108 22.50 14.51 -0.18
C THR A 108 21.35 14.81 -1.13
N GLN A 109 20.81 13.78 -1.76
CA GLN A 109 19.73 13.85 -2.73
C GLN A 109 18.57 12.95 -2.29
N LEU A 110 17.33 13.40 -2.50
CA LEU A 110 16.12 12.60 -2.35
C LEU A 110 15.57 12.30 -3.75
N PHE A 111 15.57 11.03 -4.12
CA PHE A 111 14.99 10.50 -5.34
C PHE A 111 13.52 10.19 -5.13
N ILE A 112 12.67 10.66 -6.02
CA ILE A 112 11.21 10.55 -5.93
C ILE A 112 10.68 9.93 -7.21
N VAL A 113 9.90 8.86 -7.10
CA VAL A 113 9.15 8.24 -8.20
C VAL A 113 7.68 8.55 -8.01
N SER A 114 7.11 9.34 -8.92
CA SER A 114 5.72 9.82 -8.85
C SER A 114 5.10 9.92 -10.24
N ALA A 115 3.88 9.41 -10.38
CA ALA A 115 3.08 9.53 -11.61
C ALA A 115 3.85 9.15 -12.90
N GLY A 116 4.65 8.08 -12.82
CA GLY A 116 5.44 7.58 -13.95
C GLY A 116 6.75 8.30 -14.19
N ASN A 117 7.10 9.36 -13.46
CA ASN A 117 8.30 10.16 -13.63
C ASN A 117 9.21 10.11 -12.40
N CYS A 118 10.48 10.45 -12.62
CA CYS A 118 11.49 10.54 -11.58
C CYS A 118 11.90 11.97 -11.33
N TYR A 119 12.14 12.30 -10.06
CA TYR A 119 12.58 13.62 -9.61
C TYR A 119 13.70 13.49 -8.60
N ILE A 120 14.58 14.49 -8.54
CA ILE A 120 15.59 14.65 -7.49
C ILE A 120 15.35 15.96 -6.75
N HIS A 121 15.26 15.88 -5.43
CA HIS A 121 15.36 17.05 -4.55
C HIS A 121 16.78 17.14 -3.97
N THR A 122 17.48 18.24 -4.25
CA THR A 122 18.89 18.46 -3.89
C THR A 122 19.09 19.17 -2.54
N GLY A 123 18.01 19.36 -1.78
CA GLY A 123 17.99 20.22 -0.60
C GLY A 123 17.58 21.67 -0.89
N LEU A 124 17.77 22.14 -2.13
CA LEU A 124 17.37 23.48 -2.58
C LEU A 124 16.31 23.43 -3.67
N ASN A 125 16.51 22.58 -4.67
CA ASN A 125 15.68 22.50 -5.88
C ASN A 125 15.08 21.11 -6.05
N LEU A 126 13.88 21.07 -6.60
CA LEU A 126 13.24 19.86 -7.12
C LEU A 126 13.40 19.85 -8.65
N ILE A 127 14.04 18.82 -9.18
CA ILE A 127 14.44 18.71 -10.58
C ILE A 127 13.91 17.37 -11.13
N GLN A 128 13.26 17.39 -12.28
CA GLN A 128 12.87 16.17 -13.00
C GLN A 128 14.11 15.52 -13.60
N CYS A 129 14.24 14.21 -13.45
CA CYS A 129 15.35 13.45 -14.03
C CYS A 129 15.19 13.35 -15.55
N VAL A 130 16.26 13.59 -16.28
CA VAL A 130 16.32 13.52 -17.75
C VAL A 130 17.23 12.39 -18.14
N LEU A 131 16.72 11.46 -18.98
CA LEU A 131 17.47 10.34 -19.53
C LEU A 131 18.29 10.76 -20.75
N ALA A 132 17.70 11.58 -21.62
CA ALA A 132 18.34 12.09 -22.81
C ALA A 132 17.71 13.41 -23.24
N GLN A 133 18.46 14.25 -23.94
CA GLN A 133 17.92 15.42 -24.62
C GLN A 133 17.90 15.17 -26.12
N LEU A 134 16.72 15.15 -26.71
CA LEU A 134 16.53 15.08 -28.14
C LEU A 134 16.72 16.46 -28.78
N SER A 135 17.31 16.49 -29.97
CA SER A 135 17.49 17.71 -30.73
C SER A 135 17.37 17.46 -32.23
N GLY A 136 16.93 18.48 -32.96
CA GLY A 136 16.81 18.36 -34.40
C GLY A 136 16.13 19.55 -35.03
N THR A 137 15.53 19.36 -36.19
CA THR A 137 14.77 20.37 -36.93
C THR A 137 13.36 19.88 -37.27
N VAL A 138 12.43 20.81 -37.30
CA VAL A 138 11.02 20.55 -37.51
C VAL A 138 10.37 21.58 -38.41
N LYS A 139 9.29 21.16 -39.06
CA LYS A 139 8.31 22.02 -39.70
C LYS A 139 7.05 22.08 -38.85
N ALA A 140 6.46 23.24 -38.70
CA ALA A 140 5.17 23.41 -38.07
C ALA A 140 4.15 23.99 -39.06
N GLY A 141 2.91 23.52 -38.98
CA GLY A 141 1.83 24.01 -39.83
C GLY A 141 0.54 23.25 -39.56
N THR A 142 -0.56 23.72 -40.19
CA THR A 142 -1.84 23.01 -40.14
C THR A 142 -1.85 21.96 -41.23
N TYR A 143 -1.79 20.71 -40.87
CA TYR A 143 -1.88 19.59 -41.80
C TYR A 143 -3.32 19.07 -41.83
N SER A 144 -3.93 18.98 -43.00
CA SER A 144 -5.31 18.49 -43.18
C SER A 144 -5.41 16.97 -42.93
N SER A 145 -4.32 16.25 -43.06
CA SER A 145 -4.22 14.84 -42.68
C SER A 145 -2.76 14.46 -42.45
N ILE A 146 -2.51 13.71 -41.37
CA ILE A 146 -1.24 13.00 -41.17
C ILE A 146 -1.40 11.62 -41.76
N THR A 147 -0.51 11.24 -42.67
CA THR A 147 -0.54 9.95 -43.38
C THR A 147 0.63 9.09 -42.99
N ARG A 148 0.39 7.78 -42.90
CA ARG A 148 1.41 6.75 -42.66
C ARG A 148 1.58 5.87 -43.89
N ARG A 149 2.81 5.61 -44.28
CA ARG A 149 3.13 4.62 -45.30
C ARG A 149 2.87 3.21 -44.77
N GLN A 150 2.02 2.43 -45.44
CA GLN A 150 1.79 1.02 -45.12
C GLN A 150 2.62 0.08 -46.03
N ARG A 151 2.63 -1.22 -45.69
CA ARG A 151 3.38 -2.27 -46.39
C ARG A 151 3.07 -2.41 -47.90
N ASP A 152 1.92 -1.87 -48.30
CA ASP A 152 1.43 -1.84 -49.69
C ASP A 152 1.77 -0.53 -50.43
N ASP A 153 2.68 0.29 -49.88
CA ASP A 153 3.06 1.62 -50.37
C ASP A 153 1.89 2.63 -50.48
N VAL A 154 0.76 2.36 -49.84
CA VAL A 154 -0.38 3.26 -49.81
C VAL A 154 -0.31 4.13 -48.55
N TYR A 155 -0.43 5.46 -48.72
CA TYR A 155 -0.52 6.42 -47.61
C TYR A 155 -1.96 6.49 -47.11
N ARG A 156 -2.18 6.18 -45.83
CA ARG A 156 -3.51 6.28 -45.20
C ARG A 156 -3.49 7.27 -44.04
N PRO A 157 -4.59 8.04 -43.84
CA PRO A 157 -4.69 8.96 -42.72
C PRO A 157 -4.55 8.23 -41.37
N ILE A 158 -3.80 8.81 -40.45
CA ILE A 158 -3.71 8.32 -39.07
C ILE A 158 -4.97 8.83 -38.34
N GLN A 159 -5.73 7.92 -37.74
CA GLN A 159 -6.92 8.26 -36.96
C GLN A 159 -6.55 8.55 -35.50
N GLY A 160 -7.36 9.36 -34.82
CA GLY A 160 -7.20 9.66 -33.40
C GLY A 160 -6.16 10.76 -33.09
N VAL A 161 -5.75 11.54 -34.10
CA VAL A 161 -4.88 12.70 -33.89
C VAL A 161 -5.65 13.80 -33.15
N PRO A 162 -5.16 14.29 -31.99
CA PRO A 162 -5.84 15.36 -31.27
C PRO A 162 -5.80 16.69 -32.02
N SER A 163 -6.69 17.63 -31.67
CA SER A 163 -6.62 18.99 -32.19
C SER A 163 -5.45 19.76 -31.59
N GLY A 164 -4.69 20.45 -32.45
CA GLY A 164 -3.52 21.24 -32.07
C GLY A 164 -2.67 21.57 -33.29
N THR A 165 -1.50 22.18 -33.08
CA THR A 165 -0.56 22.42 -34.18
C THR A 165 0.26 21.16 -34.43
N THR A 166 0.25 20.70 -35.68
CA THR A 166 1.06 19.55 -36.09
C THR A 166 2.47 20.00 -36.41
N VAL A 167 3.43 19.26 -35.86
CA VAL A 167 4.85 19.45 -36.06
C VAL A 167 5.41 18.22 -36.77
N GLN A 168 6.11 18.42 -37.87
CA GLN A 168 6.76 17.36 -38.66
C GLN A 168 8.27 17.41 -38.48
N TRP A 169 8.87 16.26 -38.20
CA TRP A 169 10.30 16.08 -38.17
C TRP A 169 10.96 16.32 -39.55
N THR A 170 12.09 17.00 -39.59
CA THR A 170 12.84 17.27 -40.82
C THR A 170 14.32 16.88 -40.70
N GLY A 171 14.84 16.62 -39.52
CA GLY A 171 16.21 16.18 -39.29
C GLY A 171 16.58 16.08 -37.81
N GLY A 172 17.68 15.38 -37.54
CA GLY A 172 18.14 15.11 -36.16
C GLY A 172 17.47 13.89 -35.54
N ASP A 173 17.22 13.93 -34.23
CA ASP A 173 16.55 12.86 -33.50
C ASP A 173 15.06 12.80 -33.86
N LEU A 174 14.50 11.60 -33.97
CA LEU A 174 13.07 11.40 -34.13
C LEU A 174 12.32 11.67 -32.79
N PHE A 175 11.04 12.08 -32.87
CA PHE A 175 10.23 12.25 -31.68
C PHE A 175 10.07 10.94 -30.92
N ASP A 176 9.95 11.03 -29.60
CA ASP A 176 9.73 9.87 -28.76
C ASP A 176 8.30 9.86 -28.19
N PRO A 177 7.60 8.72 -28.19
CA PRO A 177 6.27 8.61 -27.61
C PRO A 177 6.18 9.02 -26.12
N THR A 178 7.28 8.92 -25.37
CA THR A 178 7.34 9.36 -23.97
C THR A 178 7.26 10.87 -23.79
N MET A 179 7.41 11.64 -24.88
CA MET A 179 7.23 13.10 -24.87
C MET A 179 5.77 13.53 -24.63
N VAL A 180 4.80 12.64 -24.84
CA VAL A 180 3.38 12.95 -24.66
C VAL A 180 3.09 13.33 -23.21
N GLY A 181 2.46 14.49 -23.01
CA GLY A 181 2.23 15.09 -21.70
C GLY A 181 3.38 15.93 -21.14
N GLY A 182 4.56 15.90 -21.81
CA GLY A 182 5.71 16.75 -21.52
C GLY A 182 5.76 18.00 -22.39
N THR A 183 6.96 18.60 -22.50
CA THR A 183 7.19 19.81 -23.28
C THR A 183 8.28 19.61 -24.32
N ILE A 184 8.17 20.35 -25.41
CA ILE A 184 9.19 20.48 -26.47
C ILE A 184 9.49 21.97 -26.62
N ASN A 185 10.76 22.33 -26.78
CA ASN A 185 11.16 23.68 -27.13
C ASN A 185 11.34 23.75 -28.65
N ILE A 186 10.57 24.61 -29.31
CA ILE A 186 10.68 24.83 -30.75
C ILE A 186 11.03 26.29 -30.97
N ASN A 187 12.20 26.51 -31.56
CA ASN A 187 12.70 27.85 -31.87
C ASN A 187 12.71 28.80 -30.64
N GLY A 188 13.09 28.27 -29.46
CA GLY A 188 13.14 29.00 -28.19
C GLY A 188 11.81 29.12 -27.45
N ALA A 189 10.70 28.60 -27.98
CA ALA A 189 9.40 28.61 -27.35
C ALA A 189 9.00 27.22 -26.84
N THR A 190 8.67 27.11 -25.53
CA THR A 190 8.21 25.86 -24.92
C THR A 190 6.75 25.58 -25.29
N LYS A 191 6.47 24.36 -25.74
CA LYS A 191 5.15 23.87 -26.17
C LYS A 191 4.82 22.55 -25.51
N HIS A 192 3.51 22.31 -25.24
CA HIS A 192 3.04 21.07 -24.61
C HIS A 192 2.72 20.01 -25.66
N VAL A 193 3.29 18.83 -25.52
CA VAL A 193 3.09 17.71 -26.45
C VAL A 193 1.82 16.93 -26.09
N LEU A 194 0.89 16.88 -27.02
CA LEU A 194 -0.38 16.12 -26.88
C LEU A 194 -0.28 14.72 -27.46
N TRP A 195 0.52 14.52 -28.51
CA TRP A 195 0.53 13.27 -29.24
C TRP A 195 1.81 13.14 -30.06
N VAL A 196 2.28 11.91 -30.25
CA VAL A 196 3.40 11.54 -31.12
C VAL A 196 2.94 10.39 -32.02
N SER A 197 3.30 10.43 -33.31
CA SER A 197 2.95 9.39 -34.26
C SER A 197 3.74 8.08 -34.03
N ASP A 198 3.17 6.94 -34.48
CA ASP A 198 3.84 5.62 -34.39
C ASP A 198 5.18 5.58 -35.13
N ASN A 199 5.30 6.33 -36.23
CA ASN A 199 6.54 6.43 -37.00
C ASN A 199 7.50 7.49 -36.45
N ARG A 200 7.13 8.19 -35.39
CA ARG A 200 7.95 9.17 -34.68
C ARG A 200 8.34 10.42 -35.49
N GLU A 201 7.72 10.62 -36.66
CA GLU A 201 7.99 11.77 -37.55
C GLU A 201 7.02 12.95 -37.31
N TYR A 202 5.94 12.75 -36.60
CA TYR A 202 4.94 13.77 -36.32
C TYR A 202 4.62 13.83 -34.83
N LEU A 203 4.41 15.05 -34.36
CA LEU A 203 3.80 15.28 -33.04
C LEU A 203 2.75 16.39 -33.14
N VAL A 204 1.86 16.46 -32.16
CA VAL A 204 0.87 17.54 -32.01
C VAL A 204 1.14 18.25 -30.69
N VAL A 205 1.23 19.57 -30.75
CA VAL A 205 1.32 20.42 -29.58
C VAL A 205 -0.02 21.13 -29.33
N GLN A 206 -0.27 21.42 -28.06
CA GLN A 206 -1.52 22.06 -27.62
C GLN A 206 -1.65 23.48 -28.16
N GLU A 207 -0.55 24.22 -28.22
CA GLU A 207 -0.50 25.61 -28.61
C GLU A 207 -0.67 25.76 -30.13
N THR A 208 -1.45 26.76 -30.54
CA THR A 208 -1.78 27.07 -31.94
C THR A 208 -0.99 28.25 -32.51
N ASP A 209 -0.07 28.81 -31.75
CA ASP A 209 0.65 30.04 -32.06
C ASP A 209 2.00 29.84 -32.78
N LEU A 210 2.33 28.61 -33.18
CA LEU A 210 3.60 28.31 -33.85
C LEU A 210 3.72 28.90 -35.27
N GLY A 211 2.59 29.24 -35.89
CA GLY A 211 2.59 29.68 -37.29
C GLY A 211 3.16 28.62 -38.25
N THR A 212 3.64 29.11 -39.40
CA THR A 212 4.33 28.24 -40.37
C THR A 212 5.83 28.33 -40.13
N LEU A 213 6.43 27.23 -39.70
CA LEU A 213 7.89 27.11 -39.50
C LEU A 213 8.47 26.18 -40.55
N ALA A 214 9.71 26.46 -40.99
CA ALA A 214 10.50 25.60 -41.86
C ALA A 214 11.86 25.38 -41.24
N ASP A 215 12.22 24.12 -41.01
CA ASP A 215 13.51 23.69 -40.43
C ASP A 215 13.90 24.44 -39.14
N ALA A 216 12.90 24.67 -38.28
CA ALA A 216 13.12 25.29 -36.98
C ALA A 216 13.80 24.30 -36.02
N PRO A 217 14.81 24.76 -35.23
CA PRO A 217 15.45 23.90 -34.25
C PRO A 217 14.47 23.50 -33.13
N TYR A 218 14.57 22.27 -32.67
CA TYR A 218 13.88 21.81 -31.47
C TYR A 218 14.82 21.12 -30.49
N THR A 219 14.44 21.15 -29.23
CA THR A 219 15.01 20.32 -28.17
C THR A 219 13.87 19.78 -27.29
N ALA A 220 14.02 18.56 -26.82
CA ALA A 220 13.09 17.95 -25.88
C ALA A 220 13.83 17.07 -24.88
N ASP A 221 13.52 17.26 -23.61
CA ASP A 221 14.06 16.41 -22.57
C ASP A 221 13.21 15.14 -22.48
N LEU A 222 13.85 13.97 -22.58
CA LEU A 222 13.24 12.70 -22.31
C LEU A 222 13.33 12.42 -20.81
N PRO A 223 12.21 12.36 -20.07
CA PRO A 223 12.26 12.08 -18.66
C PRO A 223 12.70 10.64 -18.39
N VAL A 224 13.34 10.42 -17.25
CA VAL A 224 13.50 9.07 -16.70
C VAL A 224 12.13 8.62 -16.19
N ASN A 225 11.55 7.65 -16.90
CA ASN A 225 10.26 7.08 -16.52
C ASN A 225 10.44 5.92 -15.56
N ALA A 226 9.63 5.86 -14.50
CA ALA A 226 9.58 4.72 -13.61
C ALA A 226 8.19 4.53 -12.97
N LYS A 227 7.78 3.27 -12.83
CA LYS A 227 6.66 2.86 -11.97
C LYS A 227 7.12 2.73 -10.53
N THR A 228 8.30 2.14 -10.35
CA THR A 228 8.92 1.92 -9.05
C THR A 228 10.41 2.21 -9.14
N GLY A 229 10.99 2.54 -8.00
CA GLY A 229 12.42 2.83 -7.88
C GLY A 229 13.06 2.18 -6.67
N ALA A 230 14.36 2.33 -6.56
CA ALA A 230 15.16 1.87 -5.42
C ALA A 230 16.44 2.71 -5.29
N PHE A 231 17.15 2.52 -4.18
CA PHE A 231 18.51 3.02 -3.98
C PHE A 231 19.40 1.89 -3.46
N ILE A 232 20.51 1.65 -4.11
CA ILE A 232 21.46 0.60 -3.74
C ILE A 232 22.88 1.03 -4.10
N ASP A 233 23.82 0.90 -3.16
CA ASP A 233 25.28 1.10 -3.33
C ASP A 233 25.67 2.39 -4.07
N GLY A 234 24.92 3.47 -3.83
CA GLY A 234 25.18 4.76 -4.45
C GLY A 234 24.40 5.03 -5.75
N TYR A 235 23.69 4.03 -6.30
CA TYR A 235 22.89 4.15 -7.52
C TYR A 235 21.41 4.29 -7.21
N PHE A 236 20.72 5.22 -7.85
CA PHE A 236 19.27 5.20 -7.95
C PHE A 236 18.86 4.29 -9.10
N VAL A 237 17.83 3.50 -8.87
CA VAL A 237 17.29 2.55 -9.84
C VAL A 237 15.90 2.99 -10.23
N ALA A 238 15.61 3.00 -11.53
CA ALA A 238 14.31 3.35 -12.11
C ALA A 238 13.80 2.22 -12.99
N ALA A 239 12.65 1.64 -12.65
CA ALA A 239 12.02 0.58 -13.43
C ALA A 239 10.72 1.10 -14.09
N PRO A 240 10.70 1.27 -15.42
CA PRO A 240 9.51 1.68 -16.15
C PRO A 240 8.38 0.66 -16.09
N GLU A 241 7.14 1.15 -16.20
CA GLU A 241 5.96 0.29 -16.21
C GLU A 241 5.90 -0.57 -17.49
N ASN A 242 5.55 -1.85 -17.35
CA ASN A 242 5.39 -2.81 -18.44
C ASN A 242 6.66 -3.09 -19.28
N HIS A 243 7.82 -2.87 -18.70
CA HIS A 243 9.11 -3.17 -19.34
C HIS A 243 9.89 -4.24 -18.57
N LYS A 244 10.87 -4.85 -19.26
CA LYS A 244 11.78 -5.85 -18.65
C LYS A 244 13.10 -5.24 -18.21
N TYR A 245 13.34 -3.98 -18.50
CA TYR A 245 14.58 -3.30 -18.20
C TYR A 245 14.41 -2.30 -17.05
N PHE A 246 15.51 -1.98 -16.44
CA PHE A 246 15.64 -0.92 -15.46
C PHE A 246 16.88 -0.08 -15.78
N TYR A 247 16.82 1.20 -15.45
CA TYR A 247 17.94 2.14 -15.56
C TYR A 247 18.59 2.35 -14.20
N ILE A 248 19.87 2.74 -14.23
CA ILE A 248 20.59 3.23 -13.05
C ILE A 248 21.08 4.65 -13.29
N SER A 249 21.20 5.44 -12.22
CA SER A 249 21.84 6.76 -12.26
C SER A 249 23.35 6.62 -12.23
N ASP A 250 24.07 7.72 -12.46
CA ASP A 250 25.47 7.81 -12.06
C ASP A 250 25.64 7.58 -10.56
N LEU A 251 26.84 7.13 -10.19
CA LEU A 251 27.19 6.85 -8.79
C LEU A 251 27.07 8.11 -7.93
N TYR A 252 26.22 8.05 -6.88
CA TYR A 252 25.87 9.13 -5.99
C TYR A 252 25.28 10.40 -6.65
N ASN A 253 24.90 10.33 -7.93
CA ASN A 253 24.33 11.45 -8.64
C ASN A 253 23.05 11.09 -9.40
N GLY A 254 21.90 11.35 -8.81
CA GLY A 254 20.58 11.10 -9.41
C GLY A 254 20.15 12.12 -10.47
N LEU A 255 20.96 13.12 -10.76
CA LEU A 255 20.67 14.09 -11.82
C LEU A 255 21.20 13.64 -13.20
N THR A 256 22.14 12.69 -13.22
CA THR A 256 22.76 12.18 -14.45
C THR A 256 22.34 10.73 -14.67
N TRP A 257 21.80 10.48 -15.86
CA TRP A 257 21.33 9.16 -16.31
C TRP A 257 21.83 8.94 -17.74
N ASP A 258 22.51 7.82 -18.00
CA ASP A 258 22.89 7.44 -19.35
C ASP A 258 21.84 6.47 -19.92
N PRO A 259 21.28 6.72 -21.12
CA PRO A 259 20.38 5.80 -21.79
C PRO A 259 20.94 4.39 -22.01
N LEU A 260 22.28 4.23 -22.00
CA LEU A 260 22.94 2.95 -22.11
C LEU A 260 23.17 2.21 -20.80
N ASP A 261 23.00 2.92 -19.66
CA ASP A 261 23.12 2.34 -18.32
C ASP A 261 21.82 1.65 -17.89
N PHE A 262 21.50 0.55 -18.59
CA PHE A 262 20.35 -0.29 -18.31
C PHE A 262 20.68 -1.77 -18.37
N ALA A 263 19.87 -2.57 -17.67
CA ALA A 263 19.91 -4.02 -17.79
C ALA A 263 18.52 -4.61 -17.93
N VAL A 264 18.45 -5.83 -18.44
CA VAL A 264 17.19 -6.52 -18.77
C VAL A 264 17.03 -7.74 -17.88
N LYS A 265 15.82 -7.91 -17.33
CA LYS A 265 15.40 -9.14 -16.65
C LYS A 265 15.23 -10.25 -17.70
N GLU A 266 16.09 -11.26 -17.69
CA GLU A 266 16.20 -12.25 -18.76
C GLU A 266 15.74 -13.66 -18.38
N GLY A 267 15.67 -13.98 -17.09
CA GLY A 267 15.42 -15.36 -16.63
C GLY A 267 14.05 -15.91 -16.98
N TRP A 268 13.07 -15.04 -17.17
CA TRP A 268 11.71 -15.35 -17.58
C TRP A 268 11.10 -14.20 -18.38
N PRO A 269 10.23 -14.47 -19.37
CA PRO A 269 9.69 -13.45 -20.26
C PRO A 269 8.55 -12.61 -19.64
N ASP A 270 8.64 -12.22 -18.37
CA ASP A 270 7.71 -11.34 -17.71
C ASP A 270 8.32 -9.96 -17.43
N ASN A 271 7.48 -8.93 -17.43
CA ASN A 271 7.89 -7.55 -17.17
C ASN A 271 8.16 -7.31 -15.66
N ILE A 272 9.03 -6.35 -15.38
CA ILE A 272 9.25 -5.87 -14.02
C ILE A 272 7.99 -5.15 -13.55
N ALA A 273 7.42 -5.58 -12.45
CA ALA A 273 6.28 -4.94 -11.80
C ALA A 273 6.74 -3.96 -10.73
N CYS A 274 7.76 -4.34 -9.95
CA CYS A 274 8.40 -3.44 -8.99
C CYS A 274 9.86 -3.84 -8.73
N VAL A 275 10.61 -2.88 -8.19
CA VAL A 275 11.97 -3.08 -7.69
C VAL A 275 12.04 -2.78 -6.20
N LEU A 276 12.87 -3.53 -5.49
CA LEU A 276 13.06 -3.39 -4.05
C LEU A 276 14.50 -3.78 -3.70
N VAL A 277 15.06 -3.19 -2.65
CA VAL A 277 16.38 -3.56 -2.13
C VAL A 277 16.24 -4.22 -0.77
N ASP A 278 16.82 -5.39 -0.62
CA ASP A 278 16.89 -6.09 0.66
C ASP A 278 18.28 -6.70 0.88
N HIS A 279 18.86 -6.47 2.07
CA HIS A 279 20.19 -6.97 2.47
C HIS A 279 21.30 -6.73 1.43
N GLY A 280 21.29 -5.58 0.75
CA GLY A 280 22.30 -5.24 -0.26
C GLY A 280 22.09 -5.89 -1.64
N ASP A 281 20.97 -6.58 -1.84
CA ASP A 281 20.58 -7.16 -3.13
C ASP A 281 19.41 -6.39 -3.74
N LEU A 282 19.44 -6.21 -5.06
CA LEU A 282 18.37 -5.62 -5.85
C LEU A 282 17.40 -6.73 -6.31
N TRP A 283 16.14 -6.63 -5.91
CA TRP A 283 15.07 -7.55 -6.29
C TRP A 283 14.28 -6.97 -7.45
N LEU A 284 14.34 -7.63 -8.60
CA LEU A 284 13.53 -7.33 -9.78
C LEU A 284 12.30 -8.23 -9.76
N MET A 285 11.20 -7.71 -9.23
CA MET A 285 9.97 -8.47 -9.01
C MET A 285 9.07 -8.35 -10.24
N GLY A 286 8.90 -9.44 -10.97
CA GLY A 286 7.96 -9.55 -12.08
C GLY A 286 6.61 -10.14 -11.64
N LYS A 287 5.64 -10.21 -12.57
CA LYS A 287 4.31 -10.77 -12.29
C LYS A 287 4.34 -12.29 -12.01
N GLU A 288 5.29 -13.00 -12.60
CA GLU A 288 5.41 -14.46 -12.47
C GLU A 288 6.66 -14.88 -11.71
N THR A 289 7.77 -14.13 -11.86
CA THR A 289 9.07 -14.47 -11.28
C THR A 289 9.78 -13.28 -10.68
N ILE A 290 10.70 -13.56 -9.75
CA ILE A 290 11.56 -12.56 -9.12
C ILE A 290 13.01 -12.96 -9.43
N GLU A 291 13.81 -12.00 -9.85
CA GLU A 291 15.25 -12.13 -9.98
C GLU A 291 15.94 -11.25 -8.95
N VAL A 292 17.02 -11.76 -8.39
CA VAL A 292 17.88 -11.02 -7.48
C VAL A 292 19.18 -10.67 -8.22
N TRP A 293 19.57 -9.41 -8.11
CA TRP A 293 20.77 -8.87 -8.73
C TRP A 293 21.70 -8.30 -7.66
N ARG A 294 23.01 -8.39 -7.90
CA ARG A 294 24.06 -7.92 -6.98
C ARG A 294 24.98 -6.94 -7.65
N ASN A 295 25.47 -6.01 -6.89
CA ASN A 295 26.54 -5.15 -7.31
C ASN A 295 27.86 -5.93 -7.29
N THR A 296 28.52 -6.05 -8.43
CA THR A 296 29.82 -6.72 -8.62
C THR A 296 30.94 -5.72 -8.83
N GLY A 297 30.64 -4.42 -8.95
CA GLY A 297 31.60 -3.36 -9.21
C GLY A 297 32.19 -3.41 -10.63
N ASN A 298 31.51 -4.07 -11.57
CA ASN A 298 31.92 -4.07 -12.96
C ASN A 298 31.80 -2.63 -13.52
N PRO A 299 32.87 -2.09 -14.15
CA PRO A 299 32.88 -0.71 -14.63
C PRO A 299 31.91 -0.46 -15.80
N ASP A 300 31.57 -1.47 -16.61
CA ASP A 300 30.64 -1.31 -17.73
C ASP A 300 29.20 -1.25 -17.27
N PHE A 301 28.80 -2.18 -16.41
CA PHE A 301 27.50 -2.15 -15.70
C PHE A 301 27.64 -2.86 -14.35
N PRO A 302 27.36 -2.20 -13.22
CA PRO A 302 27.75 -2.69 -11.89
C PRO A 302 26.92 -3.87 -11.38
N PHE A 303 25.75 -4.14 -11.94
CA PHE A 303 24.85 -5.16 -11.40
C PHE A 303 24.83 -6.42 -12.28
N GLU A 304 24.90 -7.56 -11.62
CA GLU A 304 24.78 -8.88 -12.27
C GLU A 304 23.72 -9.73 -11.59
N ARG A 305 23.10 -10.60 -12.38
CA ARG A 305 22.08 -11.52 -11.89
C ARG A 305 22.68 -12.57 -10.96
N PHE A 306 22.11 -12.70 -9.76
CA PHE A 306 22.42 -13.74 -8.79
C PHE A 306 21.54 -14.97 -9.00
N LEU A 307 22.04 -15.98 -9.71
CA LEU A 307 21.26 -17.16 -10.11
C LEU A 307 20.56 -17.91 -8.95
N PRO A 308 21.18 -18.10 -7.74
CA PRO A 308 20.49 -18.73 -6.62
C PRO A 308 19.29 -17.95 -6.08
N GLY A 309 19.17 -16.67 -6.43
CA GLY A 309 18.07 -15.78 -6.01
C GLY A 309 16.87 -15.80 -6.96
N PHE A 310 16.72 -16.80 -7.83
CA PHE A 310 15.55 -16.91 -8.71
C PHE A 310 14.35 -17.52 -7.97
N ILE A 311 13.23 -16.79 -7.95
CA ILE A 311 12.02 -17.14 -7.23
C ILE A 311 10.84 -17.22 -8.22
N GLN A 312 10.04 -18.29 -8.17
CA GLN A 312 8.91 -18.55 -9.08
C GLN A 312 7.57 -18.00 -8.60
N GLN A 313 7.56 -17.25 -7.51
CA GLN A 313 6.39 -16.56 -6.98
C GLN A 313 6.49 -15.07 -7.29
N GLY A 314 5.76 -14.62 -8.32
CA GLY A 314 5.76 -13.22 -8.73
C GLY A 314 4.89 -12.32 -7.85
N VAL A 315 4.87 -11.03 -8.15
CA VAL A 315 4.10 -9.99 -7.45
C VAL A 315 2.90 -9.56 -8.29
N VAL A 316 1.71 -9.58 -7.69
CA VAL A 316 0.48 -9.09 -8.34
C VAL A 316 0.33 -7.58 -8.13
N ALA A 317 0.55 -7.10 -6.90
CA ALA A 317 0.42 -5.70 -6.53
C ALA A 317 1.80 -5.09 -6.29
N PRO A 318 2.31 -4.23 -7.18
CA PRO A 318 3.66 -3.66 -7.07
C PRO A 318 3.91 -2.93 -5.75
N PHE A 319 2.94 -2.19 -5.25
CA PHE A 319 3.04 -1.43 -4.01
C PHE A 319 2.73 -2.23 -2.74
N SER A 320 2.52 -3.54 -2.85
CA SER A 320 2.41 -4.44 -1.70
C SER A 320 3.77 -4.95 -1.22
N ALA A 321 4.78 -4.90 -2.09
CA ALA A 321 6.12 -5.40 -1.79
C ALA A 321 6.87 -4.45 -0.85
N VAL A 322 7.26 -4.96 0.31
CA VAL A 322 7.94 -4.18 1.36
C VAL A 322 8.93 -5.04 2.14
N ARG A 323 9.94 -4.40 2.73
CA ARG A 323 10.82 -5.06 3.71
C ARG A 323 10.05 -5.31 5.00
N PHE A 324 10.07 -6.55 5.48
CA PHE A 324 9.32 -6.98 6.64
C PHE A 324 9.95 -8.20 7.32
N ALA A 325 10.09 -8.17 8.64
CA ALA A 325 10.53 -9.31 9.47
C ALA A 325 11.82 -9.98 8.96
N ASP A 326 12.85 -9.18 8.71
CA ASP A 326 14.15 -9.60 8.14
C ASP A 326 14.04 -10.28 6.76
N GLY A 327 13.14 -9.78 5.92
CA GLY A 327 12.95 -10.26 4.57
C GLY A 327 12.03 -9.37 3.76
N VAL A 328 11.43 -9.94 2.72
CA VAL A 328 10.52 -9.24 1.82
C VAL A 328 9.15 -9.89 1.86
N ALA A 329 8.11 -9.08 2.13
CA ALA A 329 6.71 -9.50 2.04
C ALA A 329 6.05 -8.90 0.80
N TRP A 330 5.17 -9.66 0.14
CA TRP A 330 4.41 -9.20 -1.03
C TRP A 330 3.10 -9.96 -1.23
N LEU A 331 2.19 -9.35 -1.97
CA LEU A 331 1.01 -10.01 -2.52
C LEU A 331 1.38 -10.63 -3.86
N GLY A 332 1.43 -11.95 -3.91
CA GLY A 332 1.69 -12.72 -5.11
C GLY A 332 0.44 -13.41 -5.64
N GLY A 333 0.58 -14.04 -6.79
CA GLY A 333 -0.44 -14.87 -7.39
C GLY A 333 0.15 -16.13 -7.97
N ASP A 334 -0.67 -17.18 -8.06
CA ASP A 334 -0.31 -18.35 -8.85
C ASP A 334 -0.71 -18.15 -10.32
N THR A 335 -0.24 -19.04 -11.19
CA THR A 335 -0.59 -19.05 -12.63
C THR A 335 -2.09 -19.21 -12.90
N ARG A 336 -2.89 -19.54 -11.89
CA ARG A 336 -4.36 -19.69 -11.95
C ARG A 336 -5.09 -18.46 -11.39
N GLY A 337 -4.35 -17.38 -11.06
CA GLY A 337 -4.92 -16.13 -10.54
C GLY A 337 -5.32 -16.17 -9.06
N ARG A 338 -4.91 -17.17 -8.29
CA ARG A 338 -5.14 -17.19 -6.84
C ARG A 338 -4.16 -16.28 -6.15
N LEU A 339 -4.68 -15.35 -5.37
CA LEU A 339 -3.88 -14.44 -4.56
C LEU A 339 -3.35 -15.15 -3.32
N SER A 340 -2.11 -14.86 -2.97
CA SER A 340 -1.47 -15.35 -1.75
C SER A 340 -0.45 -14.33 -1.25
N ALA A 341 -0.30 -14.25 0.07
CA ALA A 341 0.75 -13.43 0.68
C ALA A 341 1.99 -14.29 0.94
N TRP A 342 3.12 -13.74 0.56
CA TRP A 342 4.42 -14.37 0.69
C TRP A 342 5.35 -13.56 1.59
N LEU A 343 6.22 -14.24 2.32
CA LEU A 343 7.34 -13.67 3.04
C LEU A 343 8.59 -14.48 2.70
N ALA A 344 9.55 -13.86 2.01
CA ALA A 344 10.84 -14.48 1.76
C ALA A 344 11.84 -14.06 2.84
N ARG A 345 12.50 -15.02 3.44
CA ARG A 345 13.69 -14.83 4.27
C ARG A 345 14.89 -15.37 3.51
N GLY A 346 15.86 -14.48 3.23
CA GLY A 346 16.78 -14.78 2.13
C GLY A 346 15.97 -14.93 0.83
N TYR A 347 16.25 -15.97 0.04
CA TYR A 347 15.59 -16.20 -1.26
C TYR A 347 14.52 -17.31 -1.21
N GLN A 348 14.06 -17.67 -0.02
CA GLN A 348 13.06 -18.74 0.17
C GLN A 348 11.70 -18.14 0.56
N PRO A 349 10.73 -18.08 -0.36
CA PRO A 349 9.40 -17.59 -0.07
C PRO A 349 8.59 -18.61 0.74
N VAL A 350 7.98 -18.15 1.80
CA VAL A 350 7.04 -18.91 2.63
C VAL A 350 5.67 -18.24 2.54
N ARG A 351 4.64 -19.02 2.27
CA ARG A 351 3.26 -18.52 2.27
C ARG A 351 2.82 -18.18 3.68
N ILE A 352 2.36 -16.95 3.87
CA ILE A 352 1.87 -16.44 5.16
C ILE A 352 0.35 -16.20 5.18
N SER A 353 -0.31 -16.19 4.01
CA SER A 353 -1.77 -16.15 3.93
C SER A 353 -2.40 -17.50 4.31
N THR A 354 -3.64 -17.46 4.78
CA THR A 354 -4.46 -18.64 5.04
C THR A 354 -5.47 -18.84 3.91
N HIS A 355 -5.95 -20.07 3.74
CA HIS A 355 -6.96 -20.37 2.71
C HIS A 355 -8.20 -19.49 2.83
N ALA A 356 -8.67 -19.22 4.05
CA ALA A 356 -9.85 -18.38 4.28
C ALA A 356 -9.64 -16.93 3.80
N ILE A 357 -8.45 -16.37 4.02
CA ILE A 357 -8.10 -15.03 3.55
C ILE A 357 -7.98 -15.00 2.02
N GLU A 358 -7.35 -16.00 1.43
CA GLU A 358 -7.19 -16.13 -0.02
C GLU A 358 -8.55 -16.27 -0.73
N GLU A 359 -9.49 -17.02 -0.16
CA GLU A 359 -10.87 -17.09 -0.66
C GLU A 359 -11.55 -15.72 -0.66
N GLN A 360 -11.35 -14.91 0.38
CA GLN A 360 -11.88 -13.55 0.41
C GLN A 360 -11.22 -12.67 -0.65
N TRP A 361 -9.89 -12.69 -0.75
CA TRP A 361 -9.16 -11.91 -1.74
C TRP A 361 -9.48 -12.29 -3.18
N ALA A 362 -9.81 -13.57 -3.45
CA ALA A 362 -10.25 -14.02 -4.76
C ALA A 362 -11.55 -13.36 -5.25
N SER A 363 -12.34 -12.78 -4.33
CA SER A 363 -13.55 -12.02 -4.66
C SER A 363 -13.30 -10.52 -4.90
N TYR A 364 -12.08 -10.01 -4.66
CA TYR A 364 -11.75 -8.60 -4.76
C TYR A 364 -11.61 -8.17 -6.22
N GLN A 365 -12.00 -6.91 -6.50
CA GLN A 365 -12.16 -6.42 -7.87
C GLN A 365 -10.84 -6.06 -8.55
N GLN A 366 -9.94 -5.38 -7.85
CA GLN A 366 -8.66 -4.91 -8.41
C GLN A 366 -7.52 -5.15 -7.42
N PRO A 367 -7.16 -6.41 -7.18
CA PRO A 367 -6.14 -6.76 -6.19
C PRO A 367 -4.75 -6.22 -6.54
N GLU A 368 -4.47 -5.93 -7.82
CA GLU A 368 -3.22 -5.32 -8.29
C GLU A 368 -3.03 -3.88 -7.77
N SER A 369 -4.10 -3.24 -7.32
CA SER A 369 -4.05 -1.91 -6.71
C SER A 369 -3.69 -1.92 -5.22
N ALA A 370 -3.47 -3.11 -4.63
CA ALA A 370 -3.17 -3.21 -3.21
C ALA A 370 -1.87 -2.49 -2.85
N GLU A 371 -1.93 -1.78 -1.73
CA GLU A 371 -0.83 -0.99 -1.18
C GLU A 371 -0.50 -1.49 0.22
N ALA A 372 0.79 -1.51 0.58
CA ALA A 372 1.19 -1.96 1.90
C ALA A 372 2.28 -1.08 2.52
N PHE A 373 2.32 -1.10 3.83
CA PHE A 373 3.40 -0.53 4.61
C PHE A 373 3.63 -1.35 5.88
N VAL A 374 4.78 -1.10 6.51
CA VAL A 374 5.17 -1.77 7.75
C VAL A 374 5.27 -0.75 8.86
N TYR A 375 4.81 -1.12 10.06
CA TYR A 375 5.01 -0.34 11.27
C TYR A 375 5.31 -1.24 12.46
N ARG A 376 6.01 -0.69 13.45
CA ARG A 376 6.32 -1.37 14.71
C ARG A 376 5.55 -0.72 15.84
N TYR A 377 4.86 -1.53 16.62
CA TYR A 377 4.08 -1.05 17.75
C TYR A 377 4.11 -2.06 18.90
N GLU A 378 4.53 -1.60 20.08
CA GLU A 378 4.60 -2.40 21.31
C GLU A 378 5.30 -3.76 21.17
N GLY A 379 6.45 -3.77 20.48
CA GLY A 379 7.25 -4.97 20.28
C GLY A 379 6.78 -5.88 19.14
N HIS A 380 5.65 -5.59 18.51
CA HIS A 380 5.17 -6.27 17.32
C HIS A 380 5.61 -5.54 16.05
N GLU A 381 5.83 -6.28 14.98
CA GLU A 381 6.02 -5.75 13.64
C GLU A 381 4.87 -6.18 12.74
N PHE A 382 4.21 -5.19 12.13
CA PHE A 382 2.98 -5.38 11.38
C PHE A 382 3.18 -5.03 9.91
N TRP A 383 2.76 -5.94 9.03
CA TRP A 383 2.58 -5.69 7.62
C TRP A 383 1.10 -5.40 7.35
N GLN A 384 0.79 -4.13 7.09
CA GLN A 384 -0.57 -3.70 6.76
C GLN A 384 -0.72 -3.64 5.25
N ILE A 385 -1.67 -4.38 4.69
CA ILE A 385 -2.04 -4.38 3.29
C ILE A 385 -3.48 -3.90 3.13
N THR A 386 -3.68 -2.95 2.23
CA THR A 386 -4.99 -2.35 1.94
C THR A 386 -5.36 -2.61 0.50
N PHE A 387 -6.63 -3.01 0.27
CA PHE A 387 -7.25 -3.18 -1.03
C PHE A 387 -8.19 -2.00 -1.27
N PRO A 388 -7.78 -0.98 -2.05
CA PRO A 388 -8.51 0.28 -2.18
C PRO A 388 -9.92 0.13 -2.74
N TYR A 389 -10.11 -0.70 -3.76
CA TYR A 389 -11.40 -0.87 -4.44
C TYR A 389 -12.42 -1.65 -3.61
N ASP A 390 -11.96 -2.55 -2.77
CA ASP A 390 -12.84 -3.36 -1.90
C ASP A 390 -13.00 -2.79 -0.49
N GLU A 391 -12.37 -1.64 -0.23
CA GLU A 391 -12.43 -0.95 1.06
C GLU A 391 -12.05 -1.85 2.24
N LYS A 392 -10.98 -2.68 2.05
CA LYS A 392 -10.51 -3.65 3.05
C LYS A 392 -9.06 -3.41 3.41
N THR A 393 -8.76 -3.60 4.69
CA THR A 393 -7.39 -3.56 5.21
C THR A 393 -7.12 -4.77 6.10
N TRP A 394 -6.06 -5.48 5.78
CA TRP A 394 -5.57 -6.66 6.51
C TRP A 394 -4.21 -6.36 7.12
N VAL A 395 -3.94 -6.99 8.25
CA VAL A 395 -2.67 -6.83 8.95
C VAL A 395 -2.14 -8.19 9.37
N PHE A 396 -0.92 -8.47 9.00
CA PHE A 396 -0.17 -9.63 9.45
C PHE A 396 0.83 -9.22 10.53
N ASP A 397 0.85 -9.96 11.62
CA ASP A 397 1.78 -9.78 12.73
C ASP A 397 2.93 -10.79 12.62
N ALA A 398 4.15 -10.30 12.51
CA ALA A 398 5.34 -11.15 12.42
C ALA A 398 5.57 -12.01 13.66
N ASN A 399 5.21 -11.51 14.84
CA ASN A 399 5.45 -12.15 16.11
C ASN A 399 4.50 -13.33 16.36
N THR A 400 3.20 -13.09 16.19
CA THR A 400 2.18 -14.10 16.42
C THR A 400 1.87 -14.96 15.19
N LYS A 401 2.27 -14.51 13.99
CA LYS A 401 1.94 -15.09 12.67
C LYS A 401 0.43 -15.16 12.41
N LEU A 402 -0.31 -14.26 13.01
CA LEU A 402 -1.77 -14.18 12.89
C LEU A 402 -2.20 -12.95 12.10
N TRP A 403 -3.33 -13.08 11.43
CA TRP A 403 -3.98 -12.02 10.68
C TRP A 403 -5.09 -11.39 11.49
N HIS A 404 -5.26 -10.09 11.34
CA HIS A 404 -6.43 -9.35 11.80
C HIS A 404 -6.82 -8.28 10.79
N GLU A 405 -8.03 -7.76 10.92
CA GLU A 405 -8.53 -6.70 10.06
C GLU A 405 -8.39 -5.34 10.76
N ARG A 406 -8.18 -4.29 9.96
CA ARG A 406 -8.34 -2.90 10.40
C ARG A 406 -9.40 -2.21 9.55
N SER A 407 -10.16 -1.31 10.18
CA SER A 407 -11.11 -0.46 9.51
C SER A 407 -11.20 0.89 10.20
N SER A 408 -11.62 1.89 9.46
CA SER A 408 -12.04 3.18 10.00
C SER A 408 -13.50 3.43 9.62
N ARG A 409 -14.21 4.16 10.47
CA ARG A 409 -15.59 4.57 10.21
C ARG A 409 -15.61 5.72 9.22
N ALA A 410 -16.36 5.59 8.14
CA ALA A 410 -16.62 6.65 7.17
C ALA A 410 -17.73 7.61 7.67
N GLU A 411 -17.93 8.72 6.97
CA GLU A 411 -18.94 9.72 7.30
C GLU A 411 -20.39 9.18 7.24
N ASP A 412 -20.62 8.16 6.39
CA ASP A 412 -21.89 7.43 6.29
C ASP A 412 -22.09 6.36 7.39
N ASN A 413 -21.24 6.36 8.42
CA ASN A 413 -21.18 5.36 9.50
C ASN A 413 -20.86 3.92 9.07
N THR A 414 -20.50 3.68 7.84
CA THR A 414 -20.03 2.36 7.39
C THR A 414 -18.57 2.12 7.77
N GLN A 415 -18.19 0.85 7.91
CA GLN A 415 -16.80 0.44 8.12
C GLN A 415 -16.12 0.28 6.76
N LYS A 416 -15.09 1.11 6.51
CA LYS A 416 -14.28 1.08 5.29
C LYS A 416 -12.82 0.75 5.62
N ARG A 417 -11.96 0.75 4.62
CA ARG A 417 -10.50 0.56 4.80
C ARG A 417 -9.95 1.51 5.86
N HIS A 418 -8.87 1.12 6.49
CA HIS A 418 -8.17 1.96 7.45
C HIS A 418 -7.67 3.26 6.79
N ARG A 419 -7.71 4.38 7.50
CA ARG A 419 -7.31 5.69 6.96
C ARG A 419 -5.84 5.76 6.54
N ALA A 420 -4.96 5.04 7.25
CA ALA A 420 -3.54 5.06 6.97
C ALA A 420 -3.21 4.38 5.64
N ARG A 421 -2.56 5.11 4.74
CA ARG A 421 -2.09 4.67 3.44
C ARG A 421 -0.59 4.41 3.40
N CYS A 422 0.19 5.26 4.04
CA CYS A 422 1.65 5.19 4.13
C CYS A 422 2.08 5.51 5.56
N CYS A 423 3.31 5.11 5.90
CA CYS A 423 3.84 5.24 7.24
C CYS A 423 5.29 5.73 7.22
N ALA A 424 5.65 6.52 8.23
CA ALA A 424 7.03 6.89 8.51
C ALA A 424 7.25 6.98 10.03
N SER A 425 8.45 6.60 10.47
CA SER A 425 8.87 6.76 11.86
C SER A 425 9.92 7.87 11.93
N VAL A 426 9.63 8.93 12.66
CA VAL A 426 10.49 10.10 12.84
C VAL A 426 10.21 10.74 14.20
N TRP A 427 11.22 11.37 14.81
CA TRP A 427 11.12 12.03 16.13
C TRP A 427 10.58 11.11 17.24
N GLY A 428 10.87 9.81 17.15
CA GLY A 428 10.37 8.79 18.09
C GLY A 428 8.86 8.53 18.01
N LYS A 429 8.20 8.94 16.92
CA LYS A 429 6.77 8.79 16.70
C LYS A 429 6.51 8.11 15.36
N ILE A 430 5.32 7.50 15.25
CA ILE A 430 4.83 6.89 14.01
C ILE A 430 3.82 7.85 13.38
N PHE A 431 4.08 8.26 12.14
CA PHE A 431 3.18 9.09 11.35
C PHE A 431 2.60 8.30 10.19
N VAL A 432 1.33 8.54 9.90
CA VAL A 432 0.62 7.92 8.78
C VAL A 432 -0.12 8.97 7.98
N GLY A 433 -0.15 8.78 6.66
CA GLY A 433 -0.86 9.65 5.73
C GLY A 433 -2.26 9.16 5.41
N ASP A 434 -3.22 10.08 5.27
CA ASP A 434 -4.60 9.76 4.91
C ASP A 434 -4.72 9.50 3.39
N TRP A 435 -5.44 8.43 3.04
CA TRP A 435 -5.70 8.07 1.64
C TRP A 435 -6.75 8.98 0.97
N TYR A 436 -7.51 9.75 1.73
CA TYR A 436 -8.61 10.56 1.24
C TYR A 436 -8.26 12.05 1.12
N ASN A 437 -7.47 12.57 2.06
CA ASN A 437 -7.14 13.99 2.16
C ASN A 437 -5.67 14.21 2.53
N GLY A 438 -5.27 15.47 2.76
CA GLY A 438 -3.90 15.85 3.12
C GLY A 438 -3.55 15.68 4.60
N ASN A 439 -4.32 14.96 5.38
CA ASN A 439 -4.07 14.80 6.80
C ASN A 439 -2.90 13.85 7.07
N ILE A 440 -2.06 14.27 7.98
CA ILE A 440 -0.99 13.45 8.59
C ILE A 440 -1.39 13.19 10.03
N TYR A 441 -1.49 11.94 10.41
CA TYR A 441 -1.83 11.52 11.77
C TYR A 441 -0.61 10.95 12.48
N GLN A 442 -0.52 11.20 13.79
CA GLN A 442 0.30 10.40 14.68
C GLN A 442 -0.49 9.14 15.06
N MET A 443 0.08 7.96 14.78
CA MET A 443 -0.46 6.67 15.23
C MET A 443 0.11 6.36 16.61
N THR A 444 -0.74 6.25 17.63
CA THR A 444 -0.31 6.09 19.01
C THR A 444 -1.28 5.27 19.84
N GLY A 445 -0.75 4.53 20.81
CA GLY A 445 -1.55 3.75 21.76
C GLY A 445 -2.31 4.59 22.80
N SER A 446 -1.98 5.87 22.92
CA SER A 446 -2.72 6.81 23.77
C SER A 446 -3.95 7.42 23.09
N ALA A 447 -4.10 7.24 21.76
CA ALA A 447 -5.30 7.60 21.02
C ALA A 447 -6.22 6.37 20.89
N TYR A 448 -7.47 6.51 21.26
CA TYR A 448 -8.46 5.43 21.22
C TYR A 448 -9.54 5.67 20.16
N THR A 449 -9.36 6.73 19.38
CA THR A 449 -10.21 7.15 18.26
C THR A 449 -9.38 7.36 17.01
N ASP A 450 -10.01 7.32 15.84
CA ASP A 450 -9.45 7.75 14.57
C ASP A 450 -9.82 9.21 14.33
N ASN A 451 -8.95 10.14 14.76
CA ASN A 451 -9.20 11.59 14.69
C ASN A 451 -10.57 11.98 15.29
N GLY A 452 -10.84 11.55 16.52
CA GLY A 452 -12.10 11.81 17.20
C GLY A 452 -13.25 10.86 16.86
N THR A 453 -13.16 10.09 15.78
CA THR A 453 -14.15 9.09 15.40
C THR A 453 -13.94 7.80 16.20
N PRO A 454 -14.97 7.25 16.88
CA PRO A 454 -14.85 5.99 17.61
C PRO A 454 -14.40 4.83 16.74
N ILE A 455 -13.48 4.02 17.24
CA ILE A 455 -12.99 2.81 16.56
C ILE A 455 -13.85 1.63 17.01
N LEU A 456 -14.51 0.96 16.05
CA LEU A 456 -15.20 -0.30 16.31
C LEU A 456 -14.18 -1.43 16.53
N ARG A 457 -14.11 -1.95 17.73
CA ARG A 457 -13.32 -3.13 18.07
C ARG A 457 -14.22 -4.34 18.20
N MET A 458 -13.91 -5.41 17.50
CA MET A 458 -14.79 -6.57 17.45
C MET A 458 -13.99 -7.88 17.41
N ARG A 459 -14.47 -8.84 18.18
CA ARG A 459 -14.07 -10.23 18.08
C ARG A 459 -15.30 -11.09 17.84
N GLN A 460 -15.31 -11.83 16.75
CA GLN A 460 -16.25 -12.90 16.47
C GLN A 460 -15.52 -14.22 16.72
N ALA A 461 -16.07 -15.00 17.61
CA ALA A 461 -15.46 -16.20 18.16
C ALA A 461 -15.66 -17.42 17.24
N PRO A 462 -14.86 -18.50 17.42
CA PRO A 462 -15.14 -19.78 16.80
C PRO A 462 -16.53 -20.32 17.14
N HIS A 463 -16.96 -21.31 16.36
CA HIS A 463 -18.18 -22.06 16.62
C HIS A 463 -18.14 -22.77 17.98
N MET A 464 -19.18 -22.61 18.75
CA MET A 464 -19.42 -23.37 19.95
C MET A 464 -20.42 -24.48 19.63
N LEU A 465 -19.91 -25.66 19.37
CA LEU A 465 -20.70 -26.86 19.09
C LEU A 465 -20.09 -28.06 19.81
N ASP A 466 -20.94 -29.01 20.19
CA ASP A 466 -20.55 -30.29 20.74
C ASP A 466 -21.51 -31.35 20.22
N GLU A 467 -21.07 -32.15 19.25
CA GLU A 467 -21.82 -33.19 18.58
C GLU A 467 -23.25 -32.78 18.14
N MET A 468 -23.45 -31.51 17.81
CA MET A 468 -24.78 -30.94 17.45
C MET A 468 -25.86 -31.12 18.51
N LYS A 469 -25.50 -31.35 19.76
CA LYS A 469 -26.43 -31.39 20.89
C LYS A 469 -26.87 -29.99 21.29
N ASN A 470 -28.08 -29.88 21.84
CA ASN A 470 -28.56 -28.60 22.37
C ASN A 470 -27.77 -28.20 23.63
N HIS A 471 -27.34 -26.98 23.68
CA HIS A 471 -26.67 -26.37 24.83
C HIS A 471 -27.46 -25.19 25.33
N PHE A 472 -27.61 -25.06 26.66
CA PHE A 472 -28.21 -23.91 27.32
C PHE A 472 -27.09 -22.96 27.78
N TYR A 473 -27.13 -21.74 27.29
CA TYR A 473 -26.17 -20.70 27.60
C TYR A 473 -26.77 -19.77 28.64
N SER A 474 -26.33 -19.87 29.90
CA SER A 474 -26.88 -19.09 31.00
C SER A 474 -26.21 -17.73 31.13
N ARG A 475 -24.90 -17.67 30.90
CA ARG A 475 -24.07 -16.51 31.09
C ARG A 475 -22.84 -16.52 30.17
N LEU A 476 -22.46 -15.34 29.64
CA LEU A 476 -21.15 -15.03 29.12
C LEU A 476 -20.53 -13.92 29.96
N GLN A 477 -19.29 -14.09 30.36
CA GLN A 477 -18.49 -13.11 31.07
C GLN A 477 -17.26 -12.78 30.25
N LEU A 478 -17.03 -11.49 29.99
CA LEU A 478 -15.81 -10.96 29.41
C LEU A 478 -14.88 -10.49 30.53
N ASP A 479 -13.66 -10.96 30.52
CA ASP A 479 -12.57 -10.49 31.37
C ASP A 479 -11.76 -9.46 30.59
N VAL A 480 -11.85 -8.21 31.01
CA VAL A 480 -11.27 -7.05 30.32
C VAL A 480 -10.75 -6.06 31.35
N GLU A 481 -9.67 -5.38 31.01
CA GLU A 481 -9.21 -4.26 31.83
C GLU A 481 -10.27 -3.15 31.85
N THR A 482 -10.73 -2.78 33.04
CA THR A 482 -11.71 -1.72 33.28
C THR A 482 -11.19 -0.76 34.34
N GLY A 483 -11.91 0.34 34.57
CA GLY A 483 -11.56 1.32 35.61
C GLY A 483 -10.55 2.37 35.17
N VAL A 484 -10.21 2.40 33.88
CA VAL A 484 -9.24 3.33 33.31
C VAL A 484 -9.94 4.31 32.37
N GLN A 485 -9.78 5.61 32.61
CA GLN A 485 -10.11 6.77 31.75
C GLN A 485 -11.61 7.11 31.58
N VAL A 486 -12.50 6.16 31.34
CA VAL A 486 -13.93 6.41 31.07
C VAL A 486 -14.80 5.61 32.03
N SER A 487 -15.83 6.26 32.59
CA SER A 487 -16.82 5.58 33.42
C SER A 487 -17.78 4.74 32.59
N SER A 488 -18.04 3.54 33.05
CA SER A 488 -19.03 2.62 32.48
C SER A 488 -18.91 2.39 30.97
N PRO A 489 -17.73 1.99 30.44
CA PRO A 489 -17.57 1.71 29.01
C PRO A 489 -18.53 0.60 28.57
N GLU A 490 -19.13 0.77 27.38
CA GLU A 490 -20.11 -0.17 26.85
C GLU A 490 -19.45 -1.28 26.02
N PHE A 491 -19.93 -2.51 26.26
CA PHE A 491 -19.61 -3.71 25.50
C PHE A 491 -20.89 -4.35 24.99
N ASN A 492 -20.91 -4.71 23.72
CA ASN A 492 -22.06 -5.28 23.05
C ASN A 492 -21.82 -6.75 22.74
N LEU A 493 -22.77 -7.61 23.10
CA LEU A 493 -22.78 -9.02 22.75
C LEU A 493 -23.92 -9.30 21.77
N SER A 494 -23.58 -9.88 20.64
CA SER A 494 -24.52 -10.50 19.71
C SER A 494 -24.12 -11.94 19.43
N TRP A 495 -25.03 -12.75 18.90
CA TRP A 495 -24.72 -14.13 18.56
C TRP A 495 -25.54 -14.60 17.36
N SER A 496 -25.00 -15.59 16.68
CA SER A 496 -25.63 -16.31 15.59
C SER A 496 -25.92 -17.73 16.05
N ASP A 497 -27.10 -18.24 15.72
CA ASP A 497 -27.52 -19.63 15.92
C ASP A 497 -27.72 -20.38 14.58
N ASP A 498 -27.34 -19.76 13.46
CA ASP A 498 -27.47 -20.29 12.09
C ASP A 498 -26.12 -20.56 11.41
N GLY A 499 -25.05 -20.68 12.21
CA GLY A 499 -23.71 -20.94 11.70
C GLY A 499 -22.97 -19.69 11.24
N GLY A 500 -23.27 -18.52 11.78
CA GLY A 500 -22.54 -17.29 11.51
C GLY A 500 -23.13 -16.41 10.40
N TYR A 501 -24.28 -16.78 9.81
CA TYR A 501 -24.90 -15.99 8.74
C TYR A 501 -25.63 -14.77 9.24
N THR A 502 -26.51 -14.93 10.25
CA THR A 502 -27.25 -13.81 10.82
C THR A 502 -26.96 -13.65 12.31
N PHE A 503 -26.86 -12.41 12.76
CA PHE A 503 -26.61 -12.09 14.17
C PHE A 503 -27.80 -11.39 14.79
N ARG A 504 -28.15 -11.80 16.02
CA ARG A 504 -29.19 -11.13 16.79
C ARG A 504 -28.78 -9.71 17.14
N PRO A 505 -29.74 -8.79 17.35
CA PRO A 505 -29.45 -7.46 17.88
C PRO A 505 -28.57 -7.53 19.14
N PRO A 506 -27.62 -6.62 19.30
CA PRO A 506 -26.68 -6.65 20.43
C PRO A 506 -27.39 -6.39 21.78
N ILE A 507 -26.89 -7.03 22.81
CA ILE A 507 -27.21 -6.73 24.21
C ILE A 507 -26.01 -6.03 24.81
N THR A 508 -26.23 -4.85 25.39
CA THR A 508 -25.19 -4.04 26.02
C THR A 508 -24.96 -4.42 27.47
N ALA A 509 -23.71 -4.48 27.90
CA ALA A 509 -23.28 -4.52 29.29
C ALA A 509 -22.19 -3.48 29.52
N THR A 510 -22.11 -2.93 30.72
CA THR A 510 -21.14 -1.89 31.05
C THR A 510 -19.97 -2.45 31.84
N GLY A 511 -18.78 -1.89 31.58
CA GLY A 511 -17.59 -2.08 32.39
C GLY A 511 -17.64 -1.32 33.69
N GLY A 512 -16.53 -1.29 34.44
CA GLY A 512 -16.40 -0.56 35.70
C GLY A 512 -16.30 0.95 35.49
N ASP A 513 -16.71 1.67 36.52
CA ASP A 513 -16.39 3.09 36.63
C ASP A 513 -14.90 3.32 36.91
N ILE A 514 -14.45 4.57 36.84
CA ILE A 514 -13.05 4.91 37.11
C ILE A 514 -12.65 4.38 38.49
N ASN A 515 -11.53 3.67 38.54
CA ASN A 515 -11.00 2.93 39.72
C ASN A 515 -11.77 1.64 40.10
N GLU A 516 -12.74 1.20 39.32
CA GLU A 516 -13.39 -0.11 39.50
C GLU A 516 -12.68 -1.18 38.61
N TYR A 517 -11.53 -1.62 39.04
CA TYR A 517 -10.71 -2.59 38.26
C TYR A 517 -11.22 -4.04 38.27
N ALA A 518 -12.12 -4.37 39.24
CA ALA A 518 -12.63 -5.73 39.41
C ALA A 518 -14.02 -5.94 38.80
N LYS A 519 -14.55 -4.95 38.08
CA LYS A 519 -15.88 -5.07 37.46
C LYS A 519 -15.84 -6.10 36.35
N ARG A 520 -16.80 -7.01 36.37
CA ARG A 520 -16.99 -8.05 35.37
C ARG A 520 -18.07 -7.64 34.37
N VAL A 521 -17.77 -7.70 33.09
CA VAL A 521 -18.75 -7.49 32.03
C VAL A 521 -19.52 -8.79 31.80
N ILE A 522 -20.81 -8.83 32.11
CA ILE A 522 -21.59 -10.07 32.13
C ILE A 522 -22.90 -9.89 31.39
N TRP A 523 -23.19 -10.83 30.48
CA TRP A 523 -24.51 -11.00 29.86
C TRP A 523 -25.15 -12.29 30.34
N ARG A 524 -26.46 -12.28 30.52
CA ARG A 524 -27.24 -13.40 31.09
C ARG A 524 -28.40 -13.76 30.18
N ARG A 525 -28.98 -14.99 30.37
CA ARG A 525 -30.17 -15.46 29.64
C ARG A 525 -29.96 -15.54 28.13
N LEU A 526 -28.89 -16.18 27.73
CA LEU A 526 -28.49 -16.23 26.32
C LEU A 526 -29.22 -17.31 25.50
N GLY A 527 -30.14 -18.08 26.14
CA GLY A 527 -30.98 -19.07 25.46
C GLY A 527 -30.28 -20.39 25.17
N LYS A 528 -30.70 -21.09 24.12
CA LYS A 528 -30.17 -22.39 23.73
C LYS A 528 -29.81 -22.42 22.25
N SER A 529 -28.84 -23.23 21.88
CA SER A 529 -28.45 -23.50 20.49
C SER A 529 -27.69 -24.82 20.39
N ARG A 530 -27.61 -25.38 19.17
CA ARG A 530 -26.74 -26.52 18.84
C ARG A 530 -25.38 -26.08 18.32
N ASP A 531 -25.38 -24.95 17.62
CA ASP A 531 -24.19 -24.30 17.08
C ASP A 531 -24.35 -22.80 17.32
N ARG A 532 -23.37 -22.19 17.98
CA ARG A 532 -23.41 -20.77 18.30
C ARG A 532 -22.10 -20.08 18.04
N VAL A 533 -22.18 -18.95 17.35
CA VAL A 533 -21.07 -18.01 17.16
C VAL A 533 -21.35 -16.75 17.95
N PHE A 534 -20.50 -16.43 18.92
CA PHE A 534 -20.58 -15.17 19.67
C PHE A 534 -19.77 -14.06 18.99
N ARG A 535 -20.32 -12.85 19.04
CA ARG A 535 -19.65 -11.62 18.60
C ARG A 535 -19.68 -10.60 19.71
N ILE A 536 -18.50 -10.18 20.16
CA ILE A 536 -18.32 -9.11 21.14
C ILE A 536 -17.78 -7.89 20.43
N SER A 537 -18.31 -6.71 20.71
CA SER A 537 -17.83 -5.44 20.15
C SER A 537 -17.89 -4.31 21.16
N SER A 538 -17.06 -3.29 20.97
CA SER A 538 -17.06 -2.06 21.74
C SER A 538 -16.54 -0.91 20.89
N GLU A 539 -17.11 0.27 21.09
CA GLU A 539 -16.66 1.53 20.50
C GLU A 539 -16.17 2.53 21.56
N ALA A 540 -16.06 2.07 22.81
CA ALA A 540 -15.60 2.90 23.90
C ALA A 540 -14.18 3.43 23.65
N SER A 541 -13.96 4.71 23.90
CA SER A 541 -12.66 5.36 23.74
C SER A 541 -11.76 5.11 24.95
N ILE A 542 -11.38 3.86 25.15
CA ILE A 542 -10.54 3.36 26.26
C ILE A 542 -9.40 2.48 25.74
N PRO A 543 -8.36 2.23 26.54
CA PRO A 543 -7.42 1.12 26.27
C PRO A 543 -8.21 -0.20 26.28
N HIS A 544 -8.20 -0.90 25.15
CA HIS A 544 -8.82 -2.21 25.07
C HIS A 544 -7.79 -3.31 25.30
N VAL A 545 -7.92 -4.01 26.40
CA VAL A 545 -7.18 -5.23 26.73
C VAL A 545 -8.19 -6.28 27.15
N TRP A 546 -8.53 -7.18 26.23
CA TRP A 546 -9.48 -8.27 26.46
C TRP A 546 -8.67 -9.54 26.80
N ILE A 547 -8.78 -9.95 28.06
CA ILE A 547 -7.90 -10.99 28.62
C ILE A 547 -8.45 -12.38 28.28
N ASP A 548 -9.76 -12.60 28.54
CA ASP A 548 -10.41 -13.90 28.33
C ASP A 548 -11.93 -13.75 28.31
N ALA A 549 -12.63 -14.81 27.91
CA ALA A 549 -14.08 -14.88 28.03
C ALA A 549 -14.53 -16.25 28.54
N TYR A 550 -15.53 -16.25 29.38
CA TYR A 550 -16.06 -17.43 30.05
C TYR A 550 -17.55 -17.60 29.73
N VAL A 551 -17.93 -18.79 29.34
CA VAL A 551 -19.33 -19.13 29.08
C VAL A 551 -19.79 -20.22 30.02
N ASP A 552 -20.95 -20.03 30.66
CA ASP A 552 -21.61 -21.07 31.42
C ASP A 552 -22.58 -21.80 30.51
N VAL A 553 -22.25 -23.07 30.24
CA VAL A 553 -22.99 -23.94 29.34
C VAL A 553 -23.49 -25.16 30.11
N LEU A 554 -24.75 -25.49 29.93
CA LEU A 554 -25.37 -26.73 30.43
C LEU A 554 -25.74 -27.59 29.22
N PRO A 555 -25.27 -28.85 29.16
CA PRO A 555 -25.64 -29.76 28.06
C PRO A 555 -27.13 -30.10 28.17
N GLY A 556 -27.79 -30.14 27.04
CA GLY A 556 -29.17 -30.63 26.92
C GLY A 556 -29.20 -32.09 26.53
N ASN A 557 -30.32 -32.76 26.79
CA ASN A 557 -30.48 -34.19 26.55
C ASN A 557 -30.92 -34.55 25.11
N SER A 558 -30.88 -33.64 24.15
CA SER A 558 -31.31 -33.90 22.76
C SER A 558 -30.56 -32.99 21.76
#